data_1d34f15c87e6baab8117a41b3e71024e
#
_entry.id   1d34f15c87e6baab8117a41b3e71024e
#
_cell.length_a   1.000
_cell.length_b   1.000
_cell.length_c   1.000
_cell.angle_alpha   90.00
_cell.angle_beta   90.00
_cell.angle_gamma   90.00
#
_symmetry.space_group_name_H-M   'P 1'
#
loop_
_entity.id
_entity.type
_entity.pdbx_description
1 polymer ?
#
loop_
_entity_poly.entity_id
_entity_poly.type
_entity_poly.pdbx_seq_one_letter_code
_entity_poly.pdbx_strand_id
1 'polypeptide(L)'
;FMQWLSNTGLVAYPTNLLSRFYQAPIIGAKIQLLLTDQRYNFRDEMGEFVQQLEYKSENGKTKGVLAPNEFWYFWRRFLADPKRDAWSDDELRQTMDTRTMQAELAGMMNIFQKPFAAKGMLFNYNIPFLDSVLEKVLFVQMKRDIETNTASVLEARKRQLGTEEAWYS
;
A
#
# COMPACT_ATOMS: atom_id res chain seq x y z
N PHE A 1 7.22 -4.29 9.34
CA PHE A 1 6.81 -2.94 9.77
C PHE A 1 5.32 -2.70 9.51
N MET A 2 4.82 -2.79 8.25
CA MET A 2 3.39 -2.53 7.95
C MET A 2 2.42 -3.44 8.74
N GLN A 3 2.74 -4.71 8.91
CA GLN A 3 1.93 -5.62 9.75
C GLN A 3 1.89 -5.18 11.22
N TRP A 4 3.05 -4.75 11.76
CA TRP A 4 3.11 -4.20 13.11
C TRP A 4 2.29 -2.92 13.22
N LEU A 5 2.46 -1.99 12.28
CA LEU A 5 1.75 -0.71 12.26
C LEU A 5 0.23 -0.92 12.13
N SER A 6 -0.19 -1.86 11.28
CA SER A 6 -1.62 -2.19 11.12
C SER A 6 -2.25 -2.74 12.40
N ASN A 7 -1.50 -3.52 13.18
CA ASN A 7 -1.98 -4.09 14.45
C ASN A 7 -2.08 -3.05 15.58
N THR A 8 -1.46 -1.86 15.44
CA THR A 8 -1.62 -0.79 16.44
C THR A 8 -3.02 -0.17 16.43
N GLY A 9 -3.76 -0.32 15.33
CA GLY A 9 -5.06 0.32 15.14
C GLY A 9 -4.99 1.86 14.98
N LEU A 10 -3.80 2.46 14.98
CA LEU A 10 -3.61 3.92 14.90
C LEU A 10 -3.73 4.47 13.47
N VAL A 11 -3.56 3.64 12.46
CA VAL A 11 -3.61 4.02 11.06
C VAL A 11 -4.60 3.16 10.28
N ALA A 12 -5.16 3.73 9.22
CA ALA A 12 -5.76 2.96 8.14
C ALA A 12 -4.67 2.59 7.13
N TYR A 13 -4.87 1.51 6.42
CA TYR A 13 -3.89 1.00 5.46
C TYR A 13 -4.58 0.23 4.33
N PRO A 14 -3.95 0.11 3.15
CA PRO A 14 -4.49 -0.72 2.08
C PRO A 14 -4.41 -2.18 2.47
N THR A 15 -5.55 -2.86 2.42
CA THR A 15 -5.67 -4.30 2.65
C THR A 15 -5.75 -5.05 1.33
N ASN A 16 -5.64 -6.38 1.37
CA ASN A 16 -5.92 -7.22 0.22
C ASN A 16 -7.37 -7.04 -0.29
N LEU A 17 -8.32 -6.78 0.62
CA LEU A 17 -9.70 -6.44 0.25
C LEU A 17 -9.76 -5.09 -0.47
N LEU A 18 -9.23 -4.01 0.16
CA LEU A 18 -9.26 -2.66 -0.41
C LEU A 18 -8.59 -2.61 -1.79
N SER A 19 -7.52 -3.38 -2.00
CA SER A 19 -6.80 -3.42 -3.26
C SER A 19 -7.63 -3.96 -4.44
N ARG A 20 -8.69 -4.73 -4.18
CA ARG A 20 -9.63 -5.17 -5.22
C ARG A 20 -10.52 -4.05 -5.75
N PHE A 21 -10.65 -3.01 -4.95
CA PHE A 21 -11.43 -1.81 -5.27
C PHE A 21 -10.53 -0.64 -5.71
N TYR A 22 -9.37 -0.90 -6.30
CA TYR A 22 -8.40 0.14 -6.65
C TYR A 22 -8.98 1.22 -7.60
N GLN A 23 -10.01 0.90 -8.39
CA GLN A 23 -10.74 1.86 -9.24
C GLN A 23 -11.88 2.59 -8.51
N ALA A 24 -12.29 2.10 -7.35
CA ALA A 24 -13.36 2.66 -6.53
C ALA A 24 -12.98 2.57 -5.03
N PRO A 25 -11.85 3.18 -4.61
CA PRO A 25 -11.26 2.95 -3.29
C PRO A 25 -12.16 3.43 -2.15
N ILE A 26 -13.01 4.43 -2.41
CA ILE A 26 -14.01 4.92 -1.45
C ILE A 26 -15.05 3.83 -1.12
N ILE A 27 -15.48 3.07 -2.11
CA ILE A 27 -16.41 1.93 -1.89
C ILE A 27 -15.68 0.83 -1.12
N GLY A 28 -14.47 0.48 -1.53
CA GLY A 28 -13.64 -0.51 -0.83
C GLY A 28 -13.38 -0.15 0.62
N ALA A 29 -13.09 1.13 0.91
CA ALA A 29 -12.89 1.62 2.27
C ALA A 29 -14.17 1.50 3.13
N LYS A 30 -15.35 1.80 2.58
CA LYS A 30 -16.61 1.61 3.29
C LYS A 30 -16.89 0.14 3.60
N ILE A 31 -16.65 -0.75 2.64
CA ILE A 31 -16.81 -2.20 2.84
C ILE A 31 -15.83 -2.69 3.91
N GLN A 32 -14.56 -2.29 3.85
CA GLN A 32 -13.58 -2.64 4.87
C GLN A 32 -14.01 -2.14 6.26
N LEU A 33 -14.49 -0.91 6.36
CA LEU A 33 -14.97 -0.35 7.62
C LEU A 33 -16.13 -1.18 8.21
N LEU A 34 -17.12 -1.55 7.38
CA LEU A 34 -18.24 -2.41 7.79
C LEU A 34 -17.78 -3.76 8.36
N LEU A 35 -16.69 -4.32 7.85
CA LEU A 35 -16.15 -5.61 8.29
C LEU A 35 -15.26 -5.50 9.54
N THR A 36 -14.70 -4.33 9.83
CA THR A 36 -13.65 -4.17 10.86
C THR A 36 -14.03 -3.29 12.03
N ASP A 37 -15.01 -2.43 11.88
CA ASP A 37 -15.40 -1.48 12.91
C ASP A 37 -16.52 -2.07 13.79
N GLN A 38 -16.27 -2.15 15.08
CA GLN A 38 -17.24 -2.68 16.07
C GLN A 38 -18.59 -1.97 16.07
N ARG A 39 -18.65 -0.72 15.64
CA ARG A 39 -19.92 0.01 15.48
C ARG A 39 -20.87 -0.63 14.47
N TYR A 40 -20.33 -1.37 13.51
CA TYR A 40 -21.08 -2.06 12.46
C TYR A 40 -21.11 -3.58 12.64
N ASN A 41 -20.14 -4.14 13.38
CA ASN A 41 -20.02 -5.57 13.66
C ASN A 41 -20.34 -5.86 15.14
N PHE A 42 -21.51 -5.44 15.59
CA PHE A 42 -21.89 -5.48 17.00
C PHE A 42 -22.31 -6.88 17.51
N ARG A 43 -22.52 -7.85 16.64
CA ARG A 43 -22.88 -9.25 16.99
C ARG A 43 -21.77 -10.26 16.68
N ASP A 44 -20.59 -9.79 16.28
CA ASP A 44 -19.44 -10.62 15.87
C ASP A 44 -19.77 -11.66 14.78
N GLU A 45 -20.81 -11.40 14.00
CA GLU A 45 -21.26 -12.27 12.89
C GLU A 45 -20.20 -12.41 11.80
N MET A 46 -19.21 -11.53 11.77
CA MET A 46 -18.10 -11.49 10.81
C MET A 46 -16.72 -11.62 11.49
N GLY A 47 -16.68 -12.14 12.70
CA GLY A 47 -15.44 -12.28 13.48
C GLY A 47 -14.33 -13.06 12.79
N GLU A 48 -14.69 -13.99 11.89
CA GLU A 48 -13.74 -14.70 11.03
C GLU A 48 -12.94 -13.80 10.09
N PHE A 49 -13.43 -12.60 9.76
CA PHE A 49 -12.68 -11.61 8.97
C PHE A 49 -11.72 -10.77 9.82
N VAL A 50 -11.91 -10.74 11.13
CA VAL A 50 -11.08 -9.96 12.08
C VAL A 50 -9.94 -10.80 12.66
N GLN A 51 -9.47 -11.82 11.97
CA GLN A 51 -8.33 -12.63 12.40
C GLN A 51 -7.08 -11.75 12.59
N GLN A 52 -6.39 -11.98 13.71
CA GLN A 52 -5.09 -11.36 13.96
C GLN A 52 -4.17 -11.62 12.78
N LEU A 53 -3.58 -10.54 12.25
CA LEU A 53 -2.64 -10.63 11.15
C LEU A 53 -1.41 -11.43 11.60
N GLU A 54 -1.18 -12.57 10.98
CA GLU A 54 0.05 -13.30 11.18
C GLU A 54 1.23 -12.46 10.67
N TYR A 55 2.30 -12.37 11.46
CA TYR A 55 3.52 -11.64 11.07
C TYR A 55 4.36 -12.37 10.02
N LYS A 56 3.81 -13.37 9.35
CA LYS A 56 4.45 -14.10 8.27
C LYS A 56 4.22 -13.39 6.94
N SER A 57 5.30 -12.97 6.32
CA SER A 57 5.30 -12.36 4.99
C SER A 57 6.36 -13.02 4.15
N GLU A 58 5.96 -13.60 3.02
CA GLU A 58 6.89 -14.08 2.01
C GLU A 58 7.07 -13.00 0.94
N ASN A 59 8.27 -12.42 0.86
CA ASN A 59 8.63 -11.40 -0.13
C ASN A 59 7.64 -10.22 -0.20
N GLY A 60 7.15 -9.75 0.94
CA GLY A 60 6.18 -8.65 1.01
C GLY A 60 4.72 -9.05 0.77
N LYS A 61 4.45 -10.28 0.33
CA LYS A 61 3.07 -10.77 0.15
C LYS A 61 2.53 -11.31 1.48
N THR A 62 1.38 -10.81 1.88
CA THR A 62 0.69 -11.20 3.10
C THR A 62 -0.58 -11.96 2.74
N LYS A 63 -0.88 -13.03 3.51
CA LYS A 63 -2.13 -13.79 3.37
C LYS A 63 -3.20 -13.20 4.28
N GLY A 64 -4.45 -13.25 3.85
CA GLY A 64 -5.60 -12.79 4.61
C GLY A 64 -6.30 -11.60 3.96
N VAL A 65 -7.60 -11.52 4.14
CA VAL A 65 -8.46 -10.49 3.52
C VAL A 65 -8.06 -9.08 3.95
N LEU A 66 -7.75 -8.93 5.24
CA LEU A 66 -7.36 -7.64 5.85
C LEU A 66 -5.85 -7.45 5.97
N ALA A 67 -5.04 -8.37 5.43
CA ALA A 67 -3.58 -8.23 5.46
C ALA A 67 -3.11 -7.03 4.63
N PRO A 68 -2.04 -6.31 5.07
CA PRO A 68 -1.52 -5.16 4.35
C PRO A 68 -1.13 -5.48 2.91
N ASN A 69 -1.50 -4.60 1.99
CA ASN A 69 -1.22 -4.68 0.57
C ASN A 69 -0.40 -3.48 0.10
N GLU A 70 0.34 -3.60 -0.98
CA GLU A 70 1.15 -2.51 -1.53
C GLU A 70 0.34 -1.53 -2.38
N PHE A 71 -0.88 -1.87 -2.70
CA PHE A 71 -1.83 -1.02 -3.45
C PHE A 71 -1.32 -0.59 -4.84
N TRP A 72 -0.52 -1.45 -5.48
CA TRP A 72 0.13 -1.19 -6.77
C TRP A 72 -0.79 -0.62 -7.83
N TYR A 73 -1.93 -1.27 -8.07
CA TYR A 73 -2.87 -0.87 -9.11
C TYR A 73 -3.52 0.49 -8.82
N PHE A 74 -3.70 0.84 -7.54
CA PHE A 74 -4.18 2.16 -7.15
C PHE A 74 -3.18 3.24 -7.57
N TRP A 75 -1.90 3.08 -7.21
CA TRP A 75 -0.87 4.07 -7.54
C TRP A 75 -0.62 4.17 -9.05
N ARG A 76 -0.54 3.04 -9.76
CA ARG A 76 -0.32 3.00 -11.21
C ARG A 76 -1.41 3.67 -12.00
N ARG A 77 -2.63 3.73 -11.50
CA ARG A 77 -3.79 4.32 -12.16
C ARG A 77 -3.64 5.81 -12.47
N PHE A 78 -2.84 6.53 -11.69
CA PHE A 78 -2.61 7.97 -11.84
C PHE A 78 -1.44 8.29 -12.78
N LEU A 79 -0.68 7.30 -13.22
CA LEU A 79 0.47 7.45 -14.08
C LEU A 79 0.04 7.46 -15.55
N ALA A 80 0.67 8.31 -16.36
CA ALA A 80 0.41 8.38 -17.80
C ALA A 80 0.76 7.06 -18.53
N ASP A 81 1.85 6.40 -18.11
CA ASP A 81 2.22 5.06 -18.56
C ASP A 81 2.34 4.10 -17.37
N PRO A 82 1.26 3.36 -17.04
CA PRO A 82 1.26 2.48 -15.88
C PRO A 82 2.16 1.24 -16.02
N LYS A 83 2.78 1.01 -17.18
CA LYS A 83 3.71 -0.12 -17.40
C LYS A 83 5.17 0.25 -17.14
N ARG A 84 5.48 1.51 -17.14
CA ARG A 84 6.83 2.01 -16.89
C ARG A 84 7.15 1.94 -15.39
N ASP A 85 8.40 1.69 -15.05
CA ASP A 85 8.85 1.47 -13.66
C ASP A 85 9.63 2.64 -13.03
N ALA A 86 9.98 3.66 -13.82
CA ALA A 86 10.70 4.84 -13.33
C ALA A 86 10.29 6.13 -14.04
N TRP A 87 10.16 7.21 -13.28
CA TRP A 87 9.84 8.56 -13.75
C TRP A 87 10.75 9.56 -13.07
N SER A 88 11.05 10.67 -13.75
CA SER A 88 11.58 11.85 -13.09
C SER A 88 10.47 12.61 -12.34
N ASP A 89 10.85 13.40 -11.34
CA ASP A 89 9.90 14.25 -10.62
C ASP A 89 9.17 15.24 -11.54
N ASP A 90 9.87 15.74 -12.57
CA ASP A 90 9.30 16.69 -13.53
C ASP A 90 8.28 16.03 -14.47
N GLU A 91 8.52 14.80 -14.91
CA GLU A 91 7.52 14.04 -15.66
C GLU A 91 6.26 13.78 -14.82
N LEU A 92 6.43 13.40 -13.56
CA LEU A 92 5.29 13.18 -12.66
C LEU A 92 4.49 14.47 -12.43
N ARG A 93 5.15 15.63 -12.23
CA ARG A 93 4.46 16.92 -12.08
C ARG A 93 3.63 17.29 -13.30
N GLN A 94 4.06 16.90 -14.49
CA GLN A 94 3.38 17.23 -15.74
C GLN A 94 2.27 16.26 -16.11
N THR A 95 2.39 14.99 -15.72
CA THR A 95 1.56 13.92 -16.30
C THR A 95 0.70 13.17 -15.31
N MET A 96 1.04 13.19 -14.01
CA MET A 96 0.30 12.43 -13.00
C MET A 96 -0.99 13.14 -12.58
N ASP A 97 -2.10 12.41 -12.50
CA ASP A 97 -3.36 12.92 -11.96
C ASP A 97 -3.32 13.00 -10.42
N THR A 98 -2.57 13.97 -9.92
CA THR A 98 -2.39 14.19 -8.48
C THR A 98 -3.68 14.64 -7.81
N ARG A 99 -4.55 15.37 -8.51
CA ARG A 99 -5.81 15.87 -7.95
C ARG A 99 -6.76 14.73 -7.58
N THR A 100 -6.96 13.77 -8.47
CA THR A 100 -7.79 12.60 -8.17
C THR A 100 -7.16 11.74 -7.09
N MET A 101 -5.84 11.53 -7.14
CA MET A 101 -5.11 10.80 -6.10
C MET A 101 -5.32 11.40 -4.71
N GLN A 102 -5.12 12.70 -4.56
CA GLN A 102 -5.31 13.42 -3.29
C GLN A 102 -6.76 13.31 -2.79
N ALA A 103 -7.74 13.52 -3.68
CA ALA A 103 -9.15 13.43 -3.33
C ALA A 103 -9.54 12.03 -2.82
N GLU A 104 -9.04 10.98 -3.45
CA GLU A 104 -9.33 9.62 -3.04
C GLU A 104 -8.61 9.22 -1.75
N LEU A 105 -7.35 9.63 -1.56
CA LEU A 105 -6.64 9.45 -0.29
C LEU A 105 -7.36 10.17 0.86
N ALA A 106 -7.75 11.42 0.66
CA ALA A 106 -8.53 12.18 1.63
C ALA A 106 -9.89 11.53 1.93
N GLY A 107 -10.57 11.02 0.90
CA GLY A 107 -11.82 10.29 1.05
C GLY A 107 -11.68 9.02 1.88
N MET A 108 -10.62 8.23 1.67
CA MET A 108 -10.33 7.05 2.50
C MET A 108 -10.02 7.44 3.94
N MET A 109 -9.18 8.47 4.18
CA MET A 109 -8.90 8.97 5.52
C MET A 109 -10.17 9.44 6.24
N ASN A 110 -11.07 10.12 5.55
CA ASN A 110 -12.37 10.54 6.10
C ASN A 110 -13.27 9.36 6.48
N ILE A 111 -13.26 8.28 5.71
CA ILE A 111 -14.05 7.08 6.03
C ILE A 111 -13.48 6.38 7.27
N PHE A 112 -12.18 6.16 7.30
CA PHE A 112 -11.53 5.47 8.41
C PHE A 112 -11.36 6.33 9.67
N GLN A 113 -11.44 7.66 9.55
CA GLN A 113 -11.14 8.62 10.62
C GLN A 113 -9.73 8.40 11.21
N LYS A 114 -8.76 8.05 10.37
CA LYS A 114 -7.38 7.72 10.73
C LYS A 114 -6.42 8.19 9.63
N PRO A 115 -5.16 8.49 9.98
CA PRO A 115 -4.09 8.66 8.98
C PRO A 115 -3.97 7.41 8.11
N PHE A 116 -3.64 7.59 6.84
CA PHE A 116 -3.50 6.48 5.90
C PHE A 116 -2.02 6.13 5.71
N ALA A 117 -1.62 4.94 6.09
CA ALA A 117 -0.26 4.45 5.92
C ALA A 117 -0.18 3.49 4.73
N ALA A 118 0.74 3.72 3.82
CA ALA A 118 0.96 2.90 2.64
C ALA A 118 2.45 2.65 2.36
N LYS A 119 2.75 1.61 1.62
CA LYS A 119 4.08 1.41 1.05
C LYS A 119 4.18 2.21 -0.26
N GLY A 120 5.21 3.05 -0.37
CA GLY A 120 5.45 3.88 -1.54
C GLY A 120 6.42 3.26 -2.55
N MET A 121 6.37 1.95 -2.80
CA MET A 121 7.38 1.23 -3.60
C MET A 121 7.60 1.82 -5.00
N LEU A 122 6.54 2.26 -5.67
CA LEU A 122 6.60 2.90 -6.99
C LEU A 122 7.34 4.24 -6.99
N PHE A 123 7.30 4.95 -5.87
CA PHE A 123 7.79 6.32 -5.75
C PHE A 123 9.02 6.44 -4.83
N ASN A 124 9.76 5.35 -4.63
CA ASN A 124 10.94 5.36 -3.75
C ASN A 124 11.98 6.41 -4.12
N TYR A 125 12.07 6.75 -5.40
CA TYR A 125 12.99 7.76 -5.93
C TYR A 125 12.35 9.13 -6.14
N ASN A 126 11.05 9.27 -5.84
CA ASN A 126 10.27 10.48 -6.10
C ASN A 126 9.70 11.10 -4.81
N ILE A 127 10.43 10.97 -3.69
CA ILE A 127 10.03 11.55 -2.40
C ILE A 127 9.83 13.06 -2.49
N PRO A 128 10.73 13.86 -3.14
CA PRO A 128 10.51 15.30 -3.29
C PRO A 128 9.25 15.67 -4.06
N PHE A 129 8.89 14.86 -5.07
CA PHE A 129 7.63 15.01 -5.78
C PHE A 129 6.44 14.75 -4.86
N LEU A 130 6.42 13.63 -4.14
CA LEU A 130 5.32 13.30 -3.21
C LEU A 130 5.16 14.34 -2.12
N ASP A 131 6.26 14.85 -1.56
CA ASP A 131 6.25 15.91 -0.55
C ASP A 131 5.64 17.21 -1.10
N SER A 132 5.87 17.50 -2.37
CA SER A 132 5.30 18.68 -3.02
C SER A 132 3.80 18.60 -3.31
N VAL A 133 3.24 17.38 -3.39
CA VAL A 133 1.81 17.18 -3.73
C VAL A 133 0.96 16.71 -2.55
N LEU A 134 1.55 16.18 -1.48
CA LEU A 134 0.84 15.74 -0.29
C LEU A 134 1.00 16.76 0.83
N GLU A 135 -0.10 17.38 1.28
CA GLU A 135 -0.05 18.47 2.27
C GLU A 135 0.48 18.06 3.65
N LYS A 136 0.19 16.82 4.07
CA LYS A 136 0.61 16.26 5.36
C LYS A 136 1.08 14.84 5.17
N VAL A 137 2.37 14.66 5.02
CA VAL A 137 2.98 13.35 4.80
C VAL A 137 4.17 13.14 5.73
N LEU A 138 4.33 11.91 6.22
CA LEU A 138 5.50 11.46 6.94
C LEU A 138 6.14 10.30 6.18
N PHE A 139 7.37 10.48 5.72
CA PHE A 139 8.14 9.43 5.07
C PHE A 139 8.96 8.65 6.11
N VAL A 140 8.79 7.33 6.12
CA VAL A 140 9.53 6.43 6.98
C VAL A 140 10.40 5.54 6.11
N GLN A 141 11.71 5.75 6.15
CA GLN A 141 12.67 4.93 5.43
C GLN A 141 13.15 3.76 6.30
N MET A 142 12.94 2.54 5.82
CA MET A 142 13.46 1.32 6.45
C MET A 142 14.85 1.00 5.91
N LYS A 143 15.88 1.19 6.72
CA LYS A 143 17.25 0.78 6.37
C LYS A 143 17.49 -0.68 6.76
N ARG A 144 18.09 -1.42 5.85
CA ARG A 144 18.58 -2.78 6.08
C ARG A 144 20.07 -2.83 5.74
N ASP A 145 20.74 -3.82 6.27
CA ASP A 145 22.07 -4.17 5.84
C ASP A 145 22.06 -4.52 4.33
N ILE A 146 23.04 -3.98 3.58
CA ILE A 146 23.08 -4.07 2.13
C ILE A 146 23.24 -5.53 1.67
N GLU A 147 24.12 -6.29 2.32
CA GLU A 147 24.40 -7.68 1.94
C GLU A 147 23.16 -8.55 2.15
N THR A 148 22.53 -8.44 3.33
CA THR A 148 21.28 -9.16 3.66
C THR A 148 20.13 -8.76 2.73
N ASN A 149 20.04 -7.48 2.39
CA ASN A 149 18.98 -7.00 1.48
C ASN A 149 19.19 -7.52 0.06
N THR A 150 20.43 -7.46 -0.44
CA THR A 150 20.79 -7.95 -1.78
C THR A 150 20.53 -9.45 -1.89
N ALA A 151 20.98 -10.25 -0.93
CA ALA A 151 20.74 -11.68 -0.89
C ALA A 151 19.23 -12.02 -0.93
N SER A 152 18.42 -11.29 -0.14
CA SER A 152 16.96 -11.46 -0.11
C SER A 152 16.29 -11.13 -1.45
N VAL A 153 16.76 -10.09 -2.15
CA VAL A 153 16.25 -9.70 -3.47
C VAL A 153 16.61 -10.73 -4.53
N LEU A 154 17.86 -11.22 -4.55
CA LEU A 154 18.31 -12.24 -5.48
C LEU A 154 17.54 -13.56 -5.28
N GLU A 155 17.33 -13.97 -4.03
CA GLU A 155 16.51 -15.14 -3.70
C GLU A 155 15.06 -14.97 -4.19
N ALA A 156 14.48 -13.79 -4.01
CA ALA A 156 13.14 -13.49 -4.48
C ALA A 156 13.03 -13.56 -6.01
N ARG A 157 14.02 -13.02 -6.74
CA ARG A 157 14.12 -13.12 -8.21
C ARG A 157 14.17 -14.58 -8.65
N LYS A 158 15.11 -15.35 -8.08
CA LYS A 158 15.28 -16.77 -8.41
C LYS A 158 14.00 -17.56 -8.20
N ARG A 159 13.30 -17.33 -7.08
CA ARG A 159 12.06 -18.04 -6.74
C ARG A 159 10.90 -17.68 -7.67
N GLN A 160 10.77 -16.42 -8.07
CA GLN A 160 9.60 -15.94 -8.82
C GLN A 160 9.82 -15.93 -10.33
N LEU A 161 11.04 -15.67 -10.78
CA LEU A 161 11.37 -15.48 -12.20
C LEU A 161 12.29 -16.60 -12.74
N GLY A 162 12.79 -17.48 -11.88
CA GLY A 162 13.70 -18.55 -12.26
C GLY A 162 15.15 -18.09 -12.51
N THR A 163 15.46 -16.80 -12.38
CA THR A 163 16.79 -16.22 -12.61
C THR A 163 17.07 -15.09 -11.65
N GLU A 164 18.35 -14.87 -11.32
CA GLU A 164 18.80 -13.76 -10.48
C GLU A 164 18.98 -12.45 -11.27
N GLU A 165 19.08 -12.53 -12.62
CA GLU A 165 19.35 -11.40 -13.49
C GLU A 165 18.11 -10.58 -13.86
N ALA A 166 16.93 -11.20 -13.83
CA ALA A 166 15.70 -10.53 -14.20
C ALA A 166 15.30 -9.45 -13.18
N TRP A 167 14.79 -8.34 -13.68
CA TRP A 167 14.26 -7.30 -12.82
C TRP A 167 12.98 -7.77 -12.14
N TYR A 168 12.93 -7.62 -10.82
CA TYR A 168 11.76 -7.92 -10.00
C TYR A 168 11.21 -6.62 -9.43
N SER A 169 10.07 -6.19 -9.96
CA SER A 169 9.32 -5.03 -9.48
C SER A 169 7.91 -5.44 -9.07
#